data_458a3e8a59484d1822dd96ccaba5b839
#
_entry.id   458a3e8a59484d1822dd96ccaba5b839
#
_cell.length_a   1.000
_cell.length_b   1.000
_cell.length_c   1.000
_cell.angle_alpha   90.00
_cell.angle_beta   90.00
_cell.angle_gamma   90.00
#
_symmetry.space_group_name_H-M   'P 1'
#
loop_
_entity.id
_entity.type
_entity.pdbx_description
1 polymer ?
#
loop_
_entity_poly.entity_id
_entity_poly.type
_entity_poly.pdbx_seq_one_letter_code
_entity_poly.pdbx_strand_id
1 'polypeptide(L)'
;MSDEFSEQQLKAILARVDEWYEAFAQSPEFARLSVSHQRKAGAITEFFARYTYEYLGVSPDEWDRSAVVECCTEILPRKVSAETSFFEAMAPVLGLFFGFLQDQSLLSGARALGEAVEELGDEIVASAEDRSHWGPAKHFVMAAHDAGVDIQDPAAMNTFVLQFNLQQVSRAQSRTAAPSSRPATRAAAAASPYDPCPCGSGKKYKFCCASTR
;
A
#
# COMPACT_ATOMS: atom_id res chain seq x y z
N MET A 1 8.86 -21.28 11.62
CA MET A 1 7.83 -20.83 12.57
C MET A 1 7.29 -19.57 11.93
N SER A 2 6.02 -19.55 11.53
CA SER A 2 5.40 -18.37 10.93
C SER A 2 5.30 -17.33 12.05
N ASP A 3 5.96 -16.18 11.92
CA ASP A 3 5.72 -15.04 12.79
C ASP A 3 4.28 -14.61 12.56
N GLU A 4 3.42 -15.04 13.47
CA GLU A 4 2.00 -14.73 13.45
C GLU A 4 1.87 -13.26 13.85
N PHE A 5 1.13 -12.47 13.04
CA PHE A 5 0.81 -11.09 13.35
C PHE A 5 0.36 -10.95 14.81
N SER A 6 1.03 -10.08 15.56
CA SER A 6 0.72 -9.80 16.96
C SER A 6 0.27 -8.35 17.13
N GLU A 7 -0.99 -8.14 17.52
CA GLU A 7 -1.51 -6.80 17.84
C GLU A 7 -0.70 -6.11 18.96
N GLN A 8 -0.23 -6.89 19.92
CA GLN A 8 0.60 -6.37 21.02
C GLN A 8 1.95 -5.87 20.49
N GLN A 9 2.56 -6.60 19.58
CA GLN A 9 3.84 -6.20 18.97
C GLN A 9 3.65 -4.97 18.06
N LEU A 10 2.59 -4.93 17.25
CA LEU A 10 2.25 -3.74 16.47
C LEU A 10 2.10 -2.51 17.37
N LYS A 11 1.39 -2.64 18.50
CA LYS A 11 1.20 -1.53 19.42
C LYS A 11 2.55 -1.04 20.02
N ALA A 12 3.45 -1.97 20.33
CA ALA A 12 4.80 -1.61 20.82
C ALA A 12 5.64 -0.91 19.75
N ILE A 13 5.58 -1.39 18.50
CA ILE A 13 6.25 -0.76 17.35
C ILE A 13 5.74 0.67 17.15
N LEU A 14 4.42 0.86 17.11
CA LEU A 14 3.83 2.18 16.89
C LEU A 14 4.15 3.15 18.03
N ALA A 15 4.14 2.70 19.29
CA ALA A 15 4.53 3.53 20.41
C ALA A 15 6.00 3.97 20.31
N ARG A 16 6.91 3.08 19.92
CA ARG A 16 8.33 3.40 19.69
C ARG A 16 8.52 4.41 18.55
N VAL A 17 7.80 4.22 17.45
CA VAL A 17 7.90 5.13 16.30
C VAL A 17 7.28 6.49 16.61
N ASP A 18 6.24 6.55 17.42
CA ASP A 18 5.63 7.79 17.90
C ASP A 18 6.61 8.58 18.79
N GLU A 19 7.30 7.93 19.73
CA GLU A 19 8.38 8.54 20.51
C GLU A 19 9.50 9.10 19.62
N TRP A 20 9.90 8.37 18.58
CA TRP A 20 10.89 8.84 17.61
C TRP A 20 10.38 10.02 16.79
N TYR A 21 9.11 9.98 16.40
CA TYR A 21 8.49 11.08 15.66
C TYR A 21 8.38 12.36 16.50
N GLU A 22 7.99 12.25 17.77
CA GLU A 22 7.92 13.41 18.68
C GLU A 22 9.29 14.08 18.83
N ALA A 23 10.37 13.29 18.97
CA ALA A 23 11.73 13.80 19.02
C ALA A 23 12.16 14.44 17.69
N PHE A 24 11.85 13.78 16.57
CA PHE A 24 12.09 14.31 15.21
C PHE A 24 11.36 15.62 14.99
N ALA A 25 10.10 15.74 15.38
CA ALA A 25 9.28 16.93 15.20
C ALA A 25 9.85 18.18 15.90
N GLN A 26 10.74 18.00 16.87
CA GLN A 26 11.43 19.09 17.58
C GLN A 26 12.85 19.34 17.04
N SER A 27 13.28 18.59 16.02
CA SER A 27 14.63 18.66 15.47
C SER A 27 14.82 19.74 14.41
N PRO A 28 16.06 20.17 14.15
CA PRO A 28 16.39 21.03 13.01
C PRO A 28 16.09 20.37 11.67
N GLU A 29 16.19 19.05 11.56
CA GLU A 29 15.88 18.27 10.36
C GLU A 29 14.41 18.41 9.99
N PHE A 30 13.50 18.33 10.96
CA PHE A 30 12.07 18.54 10.74
C PHE A 30 11.76 19.95 10.25
N ALA A 31 12.47 20.97 10.77
CA ALA A 31 12.30 22.35 10.32
C ALA A 31 12.70 22.58 8.86
N ARG A 32 13.46 21.67 8.24
CA ARG A 32 13.80 21.71 6.81
C ARG A 32 12.65 21.27 5.91
N LEU A 33 11.67 20.56 6.45
CA LEU A 33 10.46 20.18 5.71
C LEU A 33 9.59 21.40 5.44
N SER A 34 8.94 21.41 4.28
CA SER A 34 7.87 22.38 4.02
C SER A 34 6.72 22.22 5.03
N VAL A 35 5.97 23.29 5.28
CA VAL A 35 4.80 23.24 6.18
C VAL A 35 3.79 22.15 5.75
N SER A 36 3.64 21.94 4.43
CA SER A 36 2.77 20.88 3.90
C SER A 36 3.28 19.48 4.25
N HIS A 37 4.60 19.24 4.17
CA HIS A 37 5.22 17.98 4.54
C HIS A 37 5.18 17.75 6.05
N GLN A 38 5.45 18.78 6.86
CA GLN A 38 5.36 18.69 8.33
C GLN A 38 3.98 18.21 8.80
N ARG A 39 2.90 18.70 8.18
CA ARG A 39 1.52 18.28 8.52
C ARG A 39 1.23 16.80 8.23
N LYS A 40 1.95 16.20 7.31
CA LYS A 40 1.77 14.81 6.90
C LYS A 40 2.75 13.85 7.57
N ALA A 41 3.82 14.38 8.16
CA ALA A 41 4.96 13.60 8.61
C ALA A 41 4.58 12.52 9.64
N GLY A 42 3.76 12.84 10.63
CA GLY A 42 3.32 11.85 11.62
C GLY A 42 2.56 10.68 11.01
N ALA A 43 1.62 10.96 10.10
CA ALA A 43 0.90 9.91 9.41
C ALA A 43 1.80 9.07 8.48
N ILE A 44 2.79 9.70 7.84
CA ILE A 44 3.74 9.00 6.96
C ILE A 44 4.61 8.03 7.76
N THR A 45 5.18 8.47 8.87
CA THR A 45 6.03 7.62 9.73
C THR A 45 5.24 6.50 10.38
N GLU A 46 4.02 6.78 10.87
CA GLU A 46 3.12 5.76 11.41
C GLU A 46 2.72 4.73 10.35
N PHE A 47 2.29 5.17 9.16
CA PHE A 47 1.87 4.24 8.10
C PHE A 47 3.03 3.39 7.61
N PHE A 48 4.22 3.95 7.44
CA PHE A 48 5.39 3.17 7.10
C PHE A 48 5.63 2.05 8.12
N ALA A 49 5.70 2.38 9.42
CA ALA A 49 5.95 1.41 10.48
C ALA A 49 4.83 0.36 10.59
N ARG A 50 3.57 0.80 10.51
CA ARG A 50 2.41 -0.08 10.56
C ARG A 50 2.41 -1.08 9.40
N TYR A 51 2.56 -0.58 8.18
CA TYR A 51 2.40 -1.42 6.98
C TYR A 51 3.61 -2.32 6.74
N THR A 52 4.83 -1.92 7.11
CA THR A 52 5.98 -2.84 7.10
C THR A 52 5.76 -4.01 8.07
N TYR A 53 5.20 -3.78 9.23
CA TYR A 53 4.89 -4.88 10.15
C TYR A 53 3.69 -5.70 9.71
N GLU A 54 2.56 -5.08 9.35
CA GLU A 54 1.31 -5.79 9.00
C GLU A 54 1.43 -6.64 7.73
N TYR A 55 2.22 -6.22 6.76
CA TYR A 55 2.31 -6.88 5.45
C TYR A 55 3.61 -7.63 5.20
N LEU A 56 4.72 -7.18 5.79
CA LEU A 56 6.03 -7.81 5.61
C LEU A 56 6.50 -8.57 6.87
N GLY A 57 5.86 -8.37 8.02
CA GLY A 57 6.27 -8.96 9.30
C GLY A 57 7.57 -8.36 9.85
N VAL A 58 7.99 -7.19 9.35
CA VAL A 58 9.29 -6.58 9.63
C VAL A 58 9.17 -5.50 10.69
N SER A 59 9.91 -5.64 11.79
CA SER A 59 10.00 -4.66 12.87
C SER A 59 11.08 -3.59 12.58
N PRO A 60 11.07 -2.45 13.29
CA PRO A 60 12.03 -1.36 13.03
C PRO A 60 13.50 -1.77 13.01
N ASP A 61 13.90 -2.71 13.86
CA ASP A 61 15.28 -3.17 13.92
C ASP A 61 15.71 -4.04 12.73
N GLU A 62 14.72 -4.48 11.92
CA GLU A 62 14.90 -5.33 10.75
C GLU A 62 14.61 -4.58 9.43
N TRP A 63 14.31 -3.28 9.49
CA TRP A 63 14.07 -2.49 8.29
C TRP A 63 15.31 -2.48 7.39
N ASP A 64 15.12 -2.85 6.16
CA ASP A 64 16.13 -2.86 5.13
C ASP A 64 15.63 -2.17 3.84
N ARG A 65 16.51 -2.07 2.85
CA ARG A 65 16.16 -1.48 1.56
C ARG A 65 14.95 -2.19 0.91
N SER A 66 14.83 -3.50 1.04
CA SER A 66 13.74 -4.27 0.43
C SER A 66 12.40 -3.89 1.05
N ALA A 67 12.37 -3.78 2.40
CA ALA A 67 11.18 -3.33 3.12
C ALA A 67 10.77 -1.90 2.74
N VAL A 68 11.74 -0.99 2.56
CA VAL A 68 11.47 0.38 2.09
C VAL A 68 10.86 0.36 0.69
N VAL A 69 11.49 -0.34 -0.27
CA VAL A 69 10.99 -0.44 -1.65
C VAL A 69 9.57 -0.98 -1.66
N GLU A 70 9.35 -2.18 -1.10
CA GLU A 70 8.05 -2.85 -1.16
C GLU A 70 6.95 -2.07 -0.43
N CYS A 71 7.26 -1.50 0.74
CA CYS A 71 6.29 -0.70 1.48
C CYS A 71 5.92 0.58 0.74
N CYS A 72 6.91 1.33 0.24
CA CYS A 72 6.69 2.65 -0.33
C CYS A 72 6.16 2.63 -1.76
N THR A 73 6.53 1.64 -2.59
CA THR A 73 6.13 1.58 -4.00
C THR A 73 4.96 0.63 -4.28
N GLU A 74 4.70 -0.36 -3.40
CA GLU A 74 3.64 -1.35 -3.62
C GLU A 74 2.53 -1.28 -2.57
N ILE A 75 2.88 -1.33 -1.26
CA ILE A 75 1.89 -1.49 -0.21
C ILE A 75 1.14 -0.19 0.05
N LEU A 76 1.85 0.90 0.36
CA LEU A 76 1.24 2.20 0.69
C LEU A 76 0.44 2.77 -0.49
N PRO A 77 0.97 2.81 -1.74
CA PRO A 77 0.20 3.24 -2.89
C PRO A 77 -1.09 2.46 -3.12
N ARG A 78 -1.08 1.17 -2.82
CA ARG A 78 -2.24 0.28 -2.99
C ARG A 78 -3.29 0.43 -1.89
N LYS A 79 -2.86 0.73 -0.65
CA LYS A 79 -3.71 0.66 0.55
C LYS A 79 -4.18 2.02 1.06
N VAL A 80 -3.31 3.02 0.99
CA VAL A 80 -3.59 4.34 1.55
C VAL A 80 -4.40 5.17 0.56
N SER A 81 -5.59 5.61 1.01
CA SER A 81 -6.45 6.52 0.27
C SER A 81 -6.10 7.95 0.67
N ALA A 82 -5.21 8.56 -0.11
CA ALA A 82 -4.74 9.93 0.11
C ALA A 82 -4.53 10.64 -1.23
N GLU A 83 -4.44 11.96 -1.21
CA GLU A 83 -4.10 12.78 -2.36
C GLU A 83 -2.64 12.55 -2.79
N THR A 84 -2.31 12.83 -4.06
CA THR A 84 -0.94 12.75 -4.60
C THR A 84 0.07 13.46 -3.72
N SER A 85 -0.30 14.63 -3.17
CA SER A 85 0.55 15.42 -2.26
C SER A 85 0.97 14.71 -0.96
N PHE A 86 0.30 13.63 -0.57
CA PHE A 86 0.73 12.78 0.53
C PHE A 86 1.91 11.90 0.10
N PHE A 87 1.84 11.32 -1.09
CA PHE A 87 2.89 10.47 -1.63
C PHE A 87 4.12 11.28 -2.05
N GLU A 88 3.94 12.50 -2.56
CA GLU A 88 5.04 13.45 -2.81
C GLU A 88 5.81 13.80 -1.52
N ALA A 89 5.14 13.80 -0.37
CA ALA A 89 5.77 14.09 0.91
C ALA A 89 6.54 12.90 1.50
N MET A 90 6.30 11.65 1.03
CA MET A 90 6.89 10.45 1.64
C MET A 90 8.42 10.45 1.58
N ALA A 91 9.00 10.66 0.41
CA ALA A 91 10.45 10.63 0.25
C ALA A 91 11.17 11.71 1.10
N PRO A 92 10.78 13.00 1.04
CA PRO A 92 11.44 14.01 1.87
C PRO A 92 11.21 13.82 3.37
N VAL A 93 10.05 13.31 3.79
CA VAL A 93 9.76 13.07 5.21
C VAL A 93 10.56 11.89 5.73
N LEU A 94 10.46 10.72 5.08
CA LEU A 94 11.16 9.52 5.53
C LEU A 94 12.68 9.66 5.39
N GLY A 95 13.18 10.35 4.35
CA GLY A 95 14.60 10.62 4.19
C GLY A 95 15.18 11.40 5.37
N LEU A 96 14.53 12.51 5.76
CA LEU A 96 14.95 13.29 6.92
C LEU A 96 14.70 12.56 8.27
N PHE A 97 13.62 11.81 8.38
CA PHE A 97 13.34 11.00 9.58
C PHE A 97 14.42 9.93 9.79
N PHE A 98 14.76 9.15 8.78
CA PHE A 98 15.82 8.15 8.88
C PHE A 98 17.20 8.79 9.12
N GLY A 99 17.48 9.93 8.48
CA GLY A 99 18.68 10.71 8.78
C GLY A 99 18.78 11.09 10.26
N PHE A 100 17.68 11.63 10.81
CA PHE A 100 17.58 11.95 12.24
C PHE A 100 17.79 10.71 13.13
N LEU A 101 17.14 9.58 12.83
CA LEU A 101 17.30 8.35 13.62
C LEU A 101 18.76 7.86 13.63
N GLN A 102 19.45 7.96 12.50
CA GLN A 102 20.88 7.64 12.39
C GLN A 102 21.73 8.57 13.25
N ASP A 103 21.51 9.88 13.15
CA ASP A 103 22.33 10.90 13.83
C ASP A 103 22.12 10.85 15.36
N GLN A 104 20.92 10.47 15.82
CA GLN A 104 20.62 10.21 17.23
C GLN A 104 21.01 8.81 17.69
N SER A 105 21.57 7.95 16.82
CA SER A 105 21.88 6.55 17.11
C SER A 105 20.69 5.72 17.61
N LEU A 106 19.47 6.09 17.17
CA LEU A 106 18.22 5.41 17.53
C LEU A 106 17.96 4.16 16.66
N LEU A 107 18.48 4.18 15.42
CA LEU A 107 18.34 3.07 14.48
C LEU A 107 19.65 2.90 13.68
N SER A 108 20.26 1.73 13.81
CA SER A 108 21.47 1.40 13.05
C SER A 108 21.13 1.19 11.56
N GLY A 109 21.95 1.78 10.67
CA GLY A 109 21.72 1.65 9.23
C GLY A 109 20.61 2.55 8.65
N ALA A 110 19.97 3.39 9.47
CA ALA A 110 18.87 4.25 9.04
C ALA A 110 19.25 5.22 7.90
N ARG A 111 20.52 5.64 7.82
CA ARG A 111 20.98 6.49 6.70
C ARG A 111 20.78 5.82 5.34
N ALA A 112 21.09 4.53 5.22
CA ALA A 112 20.88 3.79 3.98
C ALA A 112 19.40 3.63 3.62
N LEU A 113 18.50 3.60 4.63
CA LEU A 113 17.05 3.60 4.40
C LEU A 113 16.58 4.97 3.88
N GLY A 114 17.12 6.05 4.43
CA GLY A 114 16.83 7.41 3.96
C GLY A 114 17.25 7.60 2.50
N GLU A 115 18.47 7.20 2.15
CA GLU A 115 18.97 7.24 0.77
C GLU A 115 18.09 6.40 -0.17
N ALA A 116 17.69 5.21 0.28
CA ALA A 116 16.82 4.35 -0.53
C ALA A 116 15.47 4.98 -0.81
N VAL A 117 14.82 5.61 0.17
CA VAL A 117 13.51 6.23 -0.04
C VAL A 117 13.61 7.50 -0.89
N GLU A 118 14.69 8.27 -0.77
CA GLU A 118 14.93 9.46 -1.61
C GLU A 118 15.08 9.08 -3.09
N GLU A 119 15.78 7.99 -3.39
CA GLU A 119 15.91 7.46 -4.77
C GLU A 119 14.57 7.05 -5.37
N LEU A 120 13.59 6.66 -4.54
CA LEU A 120 12.28 6.16 -4.98
C LEU A 120 11.21 7.25 -5.12
N GLY A 121 11.51 8.52 -4.86
CA GLY A 121 10.51 9.59 -4.78
C GLY A 121 9.55 9.64 -5.96
N ASP A 122 10.05 9.62 -7.19
CA ASP A 122 9.23 9.65 -8.40
C ASP A 122 8.43 8.35 -8.60
N GLU A 123 9.00 7.19 -8.24
CA GLU A 123 8.35 5.89 -8.33
C GLU A 123 7.19 5.75 -7.34
N ILE A 124 7.33 6.27 -6.13
CA ILE A 124 6.27 6.32 -5.12
C ILE A 124 5.06 7.07 -5.65
N VAL A 125 5.28 8.24 -6.23
CA VAL A 125 4.19 9.06 -6.81
C VAL A 125 3.55 8.36 -8.00
N ALA A 126 4.36 7.85 -8.93
CA ALA A 126 3.86 7.12 -10.10
C ALA A 126 3.00 5.91 -9.71
N SER A 127 3.45 5.12 -8.72
CA SER A 127 2.71 3.97 -8.20
C SER A 127 1.41 4.37 -7.52
N ALA A 128 1.39 5.51 -6.81
CA ALA A 128 0.18 6.01 -6.16
C ALA A 128 -0.88 6.51 -7.15
N GLU A 129 -0.47 7.04 -8.30
CA GLU A 129 -1.34 7.52 -9.37
C GLU A 129 -1.85 6.40 -10.29
N ASP A 130 -1.14 5.27 -10.35
CA ASP A 130 -1.57 4.12 -11.16
C ASP A 130 -2.79 3.43 -10.54
N ARG A 131 -3.96 3.80 -11.05
CA ARG A 131 -5.24 3.24 -10.60
C ARG A 131 -5.34 1.72 -10.79
N SER A 132 -4.56 1.12 -11.68
CA SER A 132 -4.57 -0.33 -11.90
C SER A 132 -4.01 -1.11 -10.70
N HIS A 133 -3.16 -0.48 -9.91
CA HIS A 133 -2.55 -1.04 -8.70
C HIS A 133 -3.38 -0.81 -7.43
N TRP A 134 -4.41 0.04 -7.47
CA TRP A 134 -5.19 0.34 -6.27
C TRP A 134 -5.94 -0.88 -5.73
N GLY A 135 -5.94 -1.04 -4.41
CA GLY A 135 -6.78 -2.06 -3.75
C GLY A 135 -8.27 -1.67 -3.81
N PRO A 136 -9.18 -2.65 -3.64
CA PRO A 136 -10.63 -2.42 -3.73
C PRO A 136 -11.14 -1.32 -2.79
N ALA A 137 -10.61 -1.26 -1.57
CA ALA A 137 -10.98 -0.24 -0.58
C ALA A 137 -10.56 1.17 -1.04
N LYS A 138 -9.33 1.33 -1.54
CA LYS A 138 -8.85 2.60 -2.08
C LYS A 138 -9.68 3.02 -3.29
N HIS A 139 -9.96 2.12 -4.23
CA HIS A 139 -10.85 2.40 -5.36
C HIS A 139 -12.20 2.95 -4.93
N PHE A 140 -12.80 2.35 -3.91
CA PHE A 140 -14.10 2.78 -3.38
C PHE A 140 -14.03 4.17 -2.76
N VAL A 141 -13.07 4.41 -1.87
CA VAL A 141 -12.90 5.71 -1.18
C VAL A 141 -12.58 6.82 -2.17
N MET A 142 -11.67 6.58 -3.10
CA MET A 142 -11.32 7.58 -4.12
C MET A 142 -12.47 7.86 -5.09
N ALA A 143 -13.28 6.85 -5.42
CA ALA A 143 -14.48 7.06 -6.23
C ALA A 143 -15.53 7.89 -5.49
N ALA A 144 -15.68 7.73 -4.17
CA ALA A 144 -16.55 8.56 -3.34
C ALA A 144 -16.05 10.02 -3.32
N HIS A 145 -14.75 10.20 -3.15
CA HIS A 145 -14.11 11.51 -3.18
C HIS A 145 -14.27 12.20 -4.55
N ASP A 146 -14.00 11.50 -5.65
CA ASP A 146 -14.16 12.01 -7.03
C ASP A 146 -15.63 12.39 -7.31
N ALA A 147 -16.60 11.72 -6.66
CA ALA A 147 -18.03 12.04 -6.75
C ALA A 147 -18.47 13.17 -5.81
N GLY A 148 -17.56 13.76 -5.02
CA GLY A 148 -17.86 14.82 -4.06
C GLY A 148 -18.72 14.36 -2.86
N VAL A 149 -18.66 13.06 -2.54
CA VAL A 149 -19.41 12.49 -1.41
C VAL A 149 -18.66 12.76 -0.11
N ASP A 150 -19.36 13.29 0.87
CA ASP A 150 -18.83 13.40 2.23
C ASP A 150 -18.74 12.01 2.86
N ILE A 151 -17.51 11.51 3.00
CA ILE A 151 -17.24 10.19 3.57
C ILE A 151 -17.54 10.12 5.08
N GLN A 152 -17.72 11.27 5.75
CA GLN A 152 -18.10 11.32 7.17
C GLN A 152 -19.63 11.36 7.35
N ASP A 153 -20.41 11.57 6.28
CA ASP A 153 -21.86 11.48 6.32
C ASP A 153 -22.32 10.03 6.01
N PRO A 154 -22.86 9.29 7.02
CA PRO A 154 -23.32 7.93 6.82
C PRO A 154 -24.47 7.81 5.79
N ALA A 155 -25.33 8.81 5.66
CA ALA A 155 -26.46 8.79 4.73
C ALA A 155 -25.97 8.96 3.28
N ALA A 156 -25.04 9.90 3.05
CA ALA A 156 -24.38 10.08 1.77
C ALA A 156 -23.59 8.86 1.36
N MET A 157 -22.85 8.26 2.29
CA MET A 157 -22.09 7.03 2.05
C MET A 157 -22.99 5.84 1.72
N ASN A 158 -24.10 5.62 2.43
CA ASN A 158 -25.03 4.55 2.12
C ASN A 158 -25.61 4.68 0.70
N THR A 159 -25.96 5.89 0.31
CA THR A 159 -26.46 6.19 -1.04
C THR A 159 -25.38 5.88 -2.09
N PHE A 160 -24.16 6.32 -1.83
CA PHE A 160 -23.02 6.07 -2.72
C PHE A 160 -22.70 4.56 -2.87
N VAL A 161 -22.72 3.79 -1.77
CA VAL A 161 -22.51 2.32 -1.80
C VAL A 161 -23.50 1.64 -2.73
N LEU A 162 -24.78 2.01 -2.67
CA LEU A 162 -25.81 1.44 -3.55
C LEU A 162 -25.53 1.76 -5.00
N GLN A 163 -25.21 3.01 -5.32
CA GLN A 163 -24.91 3.45 -6.70
C GLN A 163 -23.63 2.78 -7.24
N PHE A 164 -22.58 2.71 -6.42
CA PHE A 164 -21.32 2.10 -6.77
C PHE A 164 -21.50 0.60 -7.10
N ASN A 165 -22.23 -0.12 -6.25
CA ASN A 165 -22.52 -1.54 -6.48
C ASN A 165 -23.35 -1.78 -7.74
N LEU A 166 -24.36 -0.95 -8.01
CA LEU A 166 -25.14 -1.04 -9.25
C LEU A 166 -24.27 -0.81 -10.50
N GLN A 167 -23.35 0.15 -10.45
CA GLN A 167 -22.40 0.39 -11.53
C GLN A 167 -21.45 -0.80 -11.74
N GLN A 168 -20.97 -1.44 -10.67
CA GLN A 168 -20.11 -2.61 -10.80
C GLN A 168 -20.83 -3.79 -11.44
N VAL A 169 -22.08 -4.04 -11.06
CA VAL A 169 -22.93 -5.08 -11.69
C VAL A 169 -23.15 -4.78 -13.16
N SER A 170 -23.47 -3.54 -13.53
CA SER A 170 -23.68 -3.13 -14.92
C SER A 170 -22.42 -3.30 -15.77
N ARG A 171 -21.24 -2.95 -15.21
CA ARG A 171 -19.94 -3.14 -15.89
C ARG A 171 -19.61 -4.63 -16.06
N ALA A 172 -19.89 -5.47 -15.08
CA ALA A 172 -19.69 -6.91 -15.18
C ALA A 172 -20.60 -7.53 -16.26
N GLN A 173 -21.87 -7.13 -16.33
CA GLN A 173 -22.81 -7.57 -17.37
C GLN A 173 -22.40 -7.12 -18.77
N SER A 174 -21.90 -5.90 -18.93
CA SER A 174 -21.42 -5.39 -20.21
C SER A 174 -20.17 -6.15 -20.72
N ARG A 175 -19.32 -6.63 -19.81
CA ARG A 175 -18.15 -7.47 -20.16
C ARG A 175 -18.54 -8.87 -20.62
N THR A 176 -19.62 -9.43 -20.09
CA THR A 176 -20.16 -10.74 -20.51
C THR A 176 -21.01 -10.67 -21.77
N ALA A 177 -21.55 -9.49 -22.12
CA ALA A 177 -22.37 -9.26 -23.29
C ALA A 177 -21.57 -8.93 -24.58
N ALA A 178 -20.27 -8.75 -24.52
CA ALA A 178 -19.44 -8.58 -25.72
C ALA A 178 -19.37 -9.92 -26.47
N PRO A 179 -19.81 -9.99 -27.73
CA PRO A 179 -19.73 -11.23 -28.50
C PRO A 179 -18.26 -11.60 -28.70
N SER A 180 -17.86 -12.76 -28.17
CA SER A 180 -16.52 -13.31 -28.37
C SER A 180 -16.39 -13.78 -29.85
N SER A 181 -16.08 -12.85 -30.73
CA SER A 181 -15.59 -13.18 -32.06
C SER A 181 -14.08 -13.37 -32.01
N ARG A 182 -13.63 -14.42 -31.31
CA ARG A 182 -12.26 -14.90 -31.43
C ARG A 182 -12.32 -16.38 -31.79
N PRO A 183 -11.82 -16.78 -32.99
CA PRO A 183 -11.68 -18.18 -33.29
C PRO A 183 -10.72 -18.80 -32.28
N ALA A 184 -11.11 -19.96 -31.76
CA ALA A 184 -10.31 -20.73 -30.82
C ALA A 184 -9.06 -21.27 -31.53
N THR A 185 -7.96 -20.49 -31.50
CA THR A 185 -6.62 -21.03 -31.67
C THR A 185 -6.10 -21.37 -30.30
N ARG A 186 -6.14 -22.64 -30.00
CA ARG A 186 -5.69 -23.30 -28.80
C ARG A 186 -4.16 -23.22 -28.72
N ALA A 187 -3.63 -22.13 -28.15
CA ALA A 187 -2.29 -22.12 -27.59
C ALA A 187 -2.46 -22.29 -26.09
N ALA A 188 -1.94 -23.41 -25.55
CA ALA A 188 -1.92 -23.70 -24.13
C ALA A 188 -1.01 -22.68 -23.43
N ALA A 189 -1.58 -21.55 -23.02
CA ALA A 189 -0.93 -20.67 -22.06
C ALA A 189 -0.82 -21.45 -20.75
N ALA A 190 0.39 -21.54 -20.20
CA ALA A 190 0.64 -22.21 -18.93
C ALA A 190 -0.22 -21.51 -17.86
N ALA A 191 -1.16 -22.27 -17.28
CA ALA A 191 -1.98 -21.77 -16.18
C ALA A 191 -1.09 -21.43 -15.00
N SER A 192 -1.32 -20.27 -14.38
CA SER A 192 -0.62 -19.91 -13.14
C SER A 192 -0.92 -20.95 -12.05
N PRO A 193 0.04 -21.26 -11.16
CA PRO A 193 -0.16 -22.24 -10.09
C PRO A 193 -1.41 -21.99 -9.24
N TYR A 194 -1.87 -20.74 -9.17
CA TYR A 194 -3.00 -20.31 -8.35
C TYR A 194 -4.33 -20.13 -9.10
N ASP A 195 -4.31 -20.28 -10.43
CA ASP A 195 -5.53 -20.19 -11.24
C ASP A 195 -6.46 -21.39 -11.00
N PRO A 196 -7.78 -21.25 -11.25
CA PRO A 196 -8.70 -22.37 -11.28
C PRO A 196 -8.22 -23.43 -12.27
N CYS A 197 -8.23 -24.68 -11.86
CA CYS A 197 -7.74 -25.76 -12.71
C CYS A 197 -8.58 -25.90 -13.98
N PRO A 198 -7.97 -25.92 -15.18
CA PRO A 198 -8.71 -26.04 -16.45
C PRO A 198 -9.47 -27.37 -16.61
N CYS A 199 -9.25 -28.34 -15.71
CA CYS A 199 -10.02 -29.60 -15.69
C CYS A 199 -11.44 -29.44 -15.14
N GLY A 200 -11.82 -28.26 -14.63
CA GLY A 200 -13.16 -28.01 -14.08
C GLY A 200 -13.41 -28.53 -12.66
N SER A 201 -12.37 -29.00 -11.96
CA SER A 201 -12.48 -29.56 -10.59
C SER A 201 -12.79 -28.54 -9.49
N GLY A 202 -12.78 -27.23 -9.81
CA GLY A 202 -12.93 -26.16 -8.81
C GLY A 202 -11.71 -25.94 -7.91
N LYS A 203 -10.68 -26.77 -8.01
CA LYS A 203 -9.42 -26.63 -7.25
C LYS A 203 -8.44 -25.72 -8.00
N LYS A 204 -7.49 -25.09 -7.28
CA LYS A 204 -6.38 -24.37 -7.89
C LYS A 204 -5.46 -25.34 -8.64
N TYR A 205 -4.88 -24.89 -9.77
CA TYR A 205 -4.07 -25.73 -10.66
C TYR A 205 -2.96 -26.50 -9.93
N LYS A 206 -2.23 -25.84 -8.99
CA LYS A 206 -1.16 -26.47 -8.20
C LYS A 206 -1.63 -27.62 -7.28
N PHE A 207 -2.90 -27.63 -6.89
CA PHE A 207 -3.47 -28.68 -6.05
C PHE A 207 -4.35 -29.68 -6.81
N CYS A 208 -4.25 -29.68 -8.14
CA CYS A 208 -5.00 -30.57 -9.01
C CYS A 208 -4.06 -31.14 -10.10
N CYS A 209 -4.15 -30.69 -11.34
CA CYS A 209 -3.42 -31.28 -12.45
C CYS A 209 -1.90 -31.01 -12.41
N ALA A 210 -1.43 -30.01 -11.67
CA ALA A 210 0.00 -29.77 -11.50
C ALA A 210 0.67 -30.71 -10.48
N SER A 211 -0.10 -31.33 -9.54
CA SER A 211 0.45 -32.24 -8.53
C SER A 211 0.49 -33.71 -8.96
N THR A 212 0.09 -34.01 -10.19
CA THR A 212 0.03 -35.38 -10.74
C THR A 212 1.17 -35.68 -11.73
N ARG A 213 2.27 -34.91 -11.65
CA ARG A 213 3.52 -35.20 -12.39
C ARG A 213 4.64 -35.55 -11.46
#